data_04631f8340bb99eaefc286805d5a8bc9
#
_entry.id   04631f8340bb99eaefc286805d5a8bc9
#
_cell.length_a   1.000
_cell.length_b   1.000
_cell.length_c   1.000
_cell.angle_alpha   90.00
_cell.angle_beta   90.00
_cell.angle_gamma   90.00
#
_symmetry.space_group_name_H-M   'P 1'
#
loop_
_entity.id
_entity.type
_entity.pdbx_description
1 polymer ?
#
loop_
_entity_poly.entity_id
_entity_poly.type
_entity_poly.pdbx_seq_one_letter_code
_entity_poly.pdbx_strand_id
1 'polypeptide(L)'
;MSKGVHFCTEHILYRNERLFYLLFSERKGTDMKVEGQVRIPSGCAIAAVISKEGNRMSGEMIYKAMKPMHDRSNGLGGGFAGYGIYPEQKEFYALHMFFDSRTTRKECEVFLKERFEIVKSEIIPTRTIPAITDEPIIWRYFVAPLKSLLSSMQLDEKEFVARTVMKINTEMKGAYVFSSGKNMGTFKAVGFPEDVGVFYKLEEYEGYSWTAHGRYPTNTPGWWGGAHPFTLLDWSIVHNGEISSYDANRRFIEMFGYKC
;
A
#
# COMPACT_ATOMS: atom_id res chain seq x y z
N MET A 1 4.08 28.40 29.37
CA MET A 1 3.86 27.13 30.04
C MET A 1 3.63 26.09 28.94
N SER A 2 4.68 25.35 28.57
CA SER A 2 4.67 24.37 27.54
C SER A 2 4.10 23.05 28.10
N LYS A 3 3.02 22.54 27.53
CA LYS A 3 2.55 21.18 27.84
C LYS A 3 3.32 20.22 26.96
N GLY A 4 4.20 19.44 27.59
CA GLY A 4 4.98 18.42 26.95
C GLY A 4 4.09 17.29 26.41
N VAL A 5 4.41 16.83 25.23
CA VAL A 5 3.87 15.60 24.63
C VAL A 5 4.57 14.44 25.32
N HIS A 6 3.85 13.72 26.19
CA HIS A 6 4.34 12.44 26.70
C HIS A 6 4.09 11.33 25.69
N PHE A 7 5.16 10.81 25.12
CA PHE A 7 5.15 9.53 24.43
C PHE A 7 5.10 8.40 25.46
N CYS A 8 4.05 7.63 25.45
CA CYS A 8 3.98 6.42 26.29
C CYS A 8 4.57 5.25 25.49
N THR A 9 5.81 4.89 25.86
CA THR A 9 6.49 3.67 25.45
C THR A 9 6.22 2.59 26.50
N GLU A 10 5.16 1.85 26.37
CA GLU A 10 5.00 0.59 27.11
C GLU A 10 4.17 -0.41 26.30
N HIS A 11 4.88 -1.28 25.63
CA HIS A 11 4.67 -2.73 25.61
C HIS A 11 5.80 -3.37 24.81
N ILE A 12 6.80 -3.81 25.58
CA ILE A 12 7.90 -4.64 25.10
C ILE A 12 7.46 -6.08 25.22
N LEU A 13 7.25 -6.75 24.09
CA LEU A 13 7.09 -8.20 24.09
C LEU A 13 8.47 -8.84 23.91
N TYR A 14 9.02 -9.35 25.02
CA TYR A 14 10.23 -10.18 25.03
C TYR A 14 9.90 -11.61 24.59
N ARG A 15 10.40 -12.04 23.46
CA ARG A 15 10.70 -13.45 23.21
C ARG A 15 11.93 -13.52 22.30
N ASN A 16 13.02 -14.07 22.86
CA ASN A 16 14.31 -14.32 22.23
C ASN A 16 15.04 -13.09 21.67
N GLU A 17 15.73 -12.34 22.56
CA GLU A 17 16.83 -11.39 22.30
C GLU A 17 16.72 -10.44 21.08
N ARG A 18 15.50 -10.10 20.62
CA ARG A 18 15.28 -9.20 19.49
C ARG A 18 14.25 -8.16 19.86
N LEU A 19 14.67 -6.90 19.83
CA LEU A 19 13.86 -5.75 20.19
C LEU A 19 13.01 -5.31 18.98
N PHE A 20 11.68 -5.36 19.12
CA PHE A 20 10.74 -4.80 18.15
C PHE A 20 10.13 -3.52 18.70
N TYR A 21 10.12 -2.45 17.90
CA TYR A 21 9.37 -1.25 18.23
C TYR A 21 8.06 -1.23 17.44
N LEU A 22 6.94 -1.31 18.15
CA LEU A 22 5.61 -0.99 17.63
C LEU A 22 5.27 0.43 18.09
N LEU A 23 5.09 1.34 17.15
CA LEU A 23 4.60 2.67 17.45
C LEU A 23 3.07 2.65 17.41
N PHE A 24 2.46 2.58 18.58
CA PHE A 24 1.02 2.77 18.75
C PHE A 24 0.76 4.20 19.22
N SER A 25 -0.15 4.88 18.56
CA SER A 25 -0.74 6.11 19.08
C SER A 25 -2.03 5.75 19.83
N GLU A 26 -1.93 5.39 21.11
CA GLU A 26 -3.10 5.33 21.99
C GLU A 26 -3.39 6.73 22.55
N ARG A 27 -4.54 7.27 22.21
CA ARG A 27 -5.15 8.30 23.07
C ARG A 27 -5.83 7.57 24.23
N LYS A 28 -5.30 7.68 25.45
CA LYS A 28 -6.05 7.40 26.68
C LYS A 28 -7.28 8.33 26.67
N GLY A 29 -8.42 7.77 26.33
CA GLY A 29 -9.69 8.43 26.58
C GLY A 29 -9.88 8.51 28.09
N THR A 30 -9.97 9.70 28.65
CA THR A 30 -10.57 9.89 29.96
C THR A 30 -12.00 9.41 29.87
N ASP A 31 -12.32 8.39 30.66
CA ASP A 31 -13.66 7.81 30.77
C ASP A 31 -14.62 8.85 31.34
N MET A 32 -15.08 9.77 30.49
CA MET A 32 -16.25 10.60 30.80
C MET A 32 -17.44 9.94 30.13
N LYS A 33 -18.08 9.03 30.85
CA LYS A 33 -19.42 8.56 30.49
C LYS A 33 -20.40 9.72 30.70
N VAL A 34 -20.56 10.54 29.68
CA VAL A 34 -21.71 11.43 29.55
C VAL A 34 -22.82 10.58 28.95
N GLU A 35 -23.85 10.32 29.73
CA GLU A 35 -25.05 9.60 29.31
C GLU A 35 -25.59 10.20 28.02
N GLY A 36 -25.67 9.40 26.93
CA GLY A 36 -26.19 9.82 25.63
C GLY A 36 -25.15 10.23 24.56
N GLN A 37 -23.86 10.29 24.83
CA GLN A 37 -22.84 10.50 23.79
C GLN A 37 -22.11 9.21 23.40
N VAL A 38 -22.56 8.61 22.32
CA VAL A 38 -21.75 7.59 21.64
C VAL A 38 -20.63 8.32 20.89
N ARG A 39 -19.40 8.27 21.42
CA ARG A 39 -18.23 8.69 20.65
C ARG A 39 -17.92 7.59 19.64
N ILE A 40 -18.22 7.85 18.39
CA ILE A 40 -17.73 7.01 17.30
C ILE A 40 -16.28 7.45 17.04
N PRO A 41 -15.27 6.58 17.30
CA PRO A 41 -13.90 6.90 16.93
C PRO A 41 -13.84 7.18 15.42
N SER A 42 -13.29 8.31 15.04
CA SER A 42 -13.12 8.70 13.63
C SER A 42 -11.66 9.00 13.34
N GLY A 43 -11.22 8.65 12.16
CA GLY A 43 -9.87 8.88 11.68
C GLY A 43 -9.15 7.58 11.32
N CYS A 44 -8.27 7.66 10.33
CA CYS A 44 -7.52 6.53 9.81
C CYS A 44 -6.67 5.83 10.88
N ALA A 45 -6.40 4.53 10.66
CA ALA A 45 -5.43 3.75 11.43
C ALA A 45 -4.14 3.59 10.64
N ILE A 46 -3.00 3.69 11.31
CA ILE A 46 -1.66 3.44 10.73
C ILE A 46 -0.88 2.54 11.68
N ALA A 47 -0.18 1.56 11.11
CA ALA A 47 0.85 0.79 11.79
C ALA A 47 2.08 0.64 10.89
N ALA A 48 3.25 0.53 11.50
CA ALA A 48 4.49 0.23 10.81
C ALA A 48 5.40 -0.63 11.69
N VAL A 49 6.16 -1.50 11.07
CA VAL A 49 7.20 -2.30 11.71
C VAL A 49 8.42 -2.39 10.81
N ILE A 50 9.59 -2.29 11.39
CA ILE A 50 10.86 -2.44 10.69
C ILE A 50 11.81 -3.28 11.54
N SER A 51 12.47 -4.25 10.92
CA SER A 51 13.57 -4.98 11.55
C SER A 51 14.86 -4.18 11.44
N LYS A 52 15.49 -3.85 12.57
CA LYS A 52 16.77 -3.15 12.60
C LYS A 52 17.92 -3.99 12.05
N GLU A 53 17.83 -5.30 12.22
CA GLU A 53 18.83 -6.24 11.73
C GLU A 53 18.54 -6.74 10.31
N GLY A 54 17.48 -6.24 9.66
CA GLY A 54 17.07 -6.69 8.33
C GLY A 54 16.43 -8.09 8.29
N ASN A 55 16.08 -8.67 9.45
CA ASN A 55 15.40 -9.96 9.51
C ASN A 55 14.00 -9.84 8.91
N ARG A 56 13.61 -10.85 8.13
CA ARG A 56 12.28 -10.89 7.51
C ARG A 56 11.26 -11.41 8.52
N MET A 57 10.11 -10.77 8.53
CA MET A 57 8.99 -11.02 9.43
C MET A 57 7.75 -11.34 8.61
N SER A 58 6.94 -12.29 9.05
CA SER A 58 5.66 -12.60 8.39
C SER A 58 4.74 -11.38 8.37
N GLY A 59 4.06 -11.17 7.24
CA GLY A 59 3.01 -10.17 7.10
C GLY A 59 1.79 -10.41 8.00
N GLU A 60 1.68 -11.59 8.64
CA GLU A 60 0.67 -11.84 9.65
C GLU A 60 0.76 -10.85 10.83
N MET A 61 1.98 -10.49 11.21
CA MET A 61 2.23 -9.58 12.33
C MET A 61 1.57 -8.22 12.08
N ILE A 62 1.72 -7.65 10.88
CA ILE A 62 1.24 -6.30 10.60
C ILE A 62 -0.29 -6.24 10.49
N TYR A 63 -0.96 -7.24 9.88
CA TYR A 63 -2.42 -7.18 9.82
C TYR A 63 -3.07 -7.51 11.17
N LYS A 64 -2.45 -8.35 12.00
CA LYS A 64 -2.88 -8.55 13.40
C LYS A 64 -2.73 -7.28 14.23
N ALA A 65 -1.71 -6.46 13.96
CA ALA A 65 -1.54 -5.17 14.62
C ALA A 65 -2.63 -4.16 14.26
N MET A 66 -3.30 -4.32 13.12
CA MET A 66 -4.42 -3.45 12.72
C MET A 66 -5.73 -3.81 13.41
N LYS A 67 -5.92 -5.06 13.84
CA LYS A 67 -7.16 -5.53 14.45
C LYS A 67 -7.63 -4.72 15.67
N PRO A 68 -6.77 -4.34 16.64
CA PRO A 68 -7.18 -3.47 17.75
C PRO A 68 -7.60 -2.05 17.33
N MET A 69 -7.30 -1.66 16.09
CA MET A 69 -7.64 -0.35 15.53
C MET A 69 -8.85 -0.41 14.58
N HIS A 70 -9.62 -1.49 14.61
CA HIS A 70 -10.79 -1.72 13.75
C HIS A 70 -11.72 -0.50 13.68
N ASP A 71 -12.11 0.04 14.84
CA ASP A 71 -13.02 1.17 14.96
C ASP A 71 -12.48 2.50 14.40
N ARG A 72 -11.18 2.54 14.04
CA ARG A 72 -10.56 3.68 13.36
C ARG A 72 -10.61 3.58 11.85
N SER A 73 -11.24 2.57 11.31
CA SER A 73 -11.55 2.40 9.89
C SER A 73 -13.05 2.27 9.71
N ASN A 74 -13.56 2.63 8.55
CA ASN A 74 -14.96 2.38 8.20
C ASN A 74 -15.13 1.35 7.08
N GLY A 75 -14.07 0.58 6.80
CA GLY A 75 -14.08 -0.47 5.77
C GLY A 75 -14.02 0.05 4.32
N LEU A 76 -13.88 1.36 4.12
CA LEU A 76 -13.80 1.95 2.77
C LEU A 76 -12.37 1.96 2.19
N GLY A 77 -11.49 1.15 2.74
CA GLY A 77 -10.16 0.88 2.24
C GLY A 77 -9.17 0.48 3.32
N GLY A 78 -8.45 -0.58 3.06
CA GLY A 78 -7.34 -1.08 3.86
C GLY A 78 -6.17 -1.50 2.97
N GLY A 79 -4.97 -1.51 3.52
CA GLY A 79 -3.83 -2.02 2.77
C GLY A 79 -2.51 -1.99 3.50
N PHE A 80 -1.54 -2.59 2.84
CA PHE A 80 -0.21 -2.88 3.36
C PHE A 80 0.84 -2.66 2.28
N ALA A 81 2.04 -2.23 2.67
CA ALA A 81 3.23 -2.32 1.83
C ALA A 81 4.30 -3.11 2.58
N GLY A 82 4.87 -4.11 1.90
CA GLY A 82 5.93 -4.96 2.41
C GLY A 82 7.21 -4.79 1.62
N TYR A 83 8.33 -4.69 2.30
CA TYR A 83 9.68 -4.57 1.73
C TYR A 83 10.51 -5.81 2.03
N GLY A 84 11.24 -6.31 1.05
CA GLY A 84 11.99 -7.57 1.14
C GLY A 84 11.15 -8.81 0.85
N ILE A 85 9.96 -8.66 0.29
CA ILE A 85 9.00 -9.74 0.10
C ILE A 85 9.22 -10.59 -1.15
N TYR A 86 10.10 -10.17 -2.06
CA TYR A 86 10.43 -10.88 -3.30
C TYR A 86 11.94 -11.11 -3.46
N PRO A 87 12.59 -11.85 -2.55
CA PRO A 87 14.05 -11.98 -2.56
C PRO A 87 14.60 -12.65 -3.82
N GLU A 88 13.83 -13.56 -4.43
CA GLU A 88 14.22 -14.25 -5.67
C GLU A 88 14.12 -13.34 -6.91
N GLN A 89 13.21 -12.37 -6.89
CA GLN A 89 12.96 -11.40 -7.95
C GLN A 89 13.39 -9.98 -7.57
N LYS A 90 14.32 -9.82 -6.61
CA LYS A 90 14.70 -8.53 -6.04
C LYS A 90 15.27 -7.53 -7.05
N GLU A 91 15.81 -8.00 -8.17
CA GLU A 91 16.38 -7.17 -9.22
C GLU A 91 15.32 -6.64 -10.21
N PHE A 92 14.11 -7.19 -10.18
CA PHE A 92 13.03 -6.84 -11.10
C PHE A 92 12.02 -5.92 -10.45
N TYR A 93 11.38 -5.07 -11.23
CA TYR A 93 10.25 -4.27 -10.77
C TYR A 93 9.01 -5.16 -10.66
N ALA A 94 8.40 -5.20 -9.48
CA ALA A 94 7.15 -5.91 -9.23
C ALA A 94 5.96 -4.98 -9.50
N LEU A 95 5.37 -5.07 -10.68
CA LEU A 95 4.17 -4.31 -11.02
C LEU A 95 2.95 -5.07 -10.51
N HIS A 96 2.31 -4.60 -9.44
CA HIS A 96 1.00 -5.08 -9.03
C HIS A 96 -0.08 -4.25 -9.71
N MET A 97 -1.05 -4.92 -10.31
CA MET A 97 -2.02 -4.27 -11.17
C MET A 97 -3.44 -4.77 -10.90
N PHE A 98 -4.39 -3.85 -10.97
CA PHE A 98 -5.80 -4.15 -11.09
C PHE A 98 -6.25 -4.05 -12.54
N PHE A 99 -7.16 -4.95 -12.93
CA PHE A 99 -7.80 -4.89 -14.25
C PHE A 99 -9.30 -5.13 -14.10
N ASP A 100 -10.10 -4.36 -14.82
CA ASP A 100 -11.54 -4.50 -14.87
C ASP A 100 -11.98 -5.72 -15.70
N SER A 101 -11.14 -6.16 -16.65
CA SER A 101 -11.45 -7.29 -17.53
C SER A 101 -10.20 -8.05 -18.01
N ARG A 102 -10.43 -9.28 -18.45
CA ARG A 102 -9.38 -10.09 -19.10
C ARG A 102 -8.89 -9.47 -20.41
N THR A 103 -9.74 -8.75 -21.11
CA THR A 103 -9.38 -8.05 -22.36
C THR A 103 -8.42 -6.92 -22.04
N THR A 104 -8.76 -6.04 -21.10
CA THR A 104 -7.89 -4.95 -20.66
C THR A 104 -6.53 -5.45 -20.16
N ARG A 105 -6.53 -6.59 -19.42
CA ARG A 105 -5.26 -7.20 -18.99
C ARG A 105 -4.39 -7.62 -20.18
N LYS A 106 -4.98 -8.25 -21.22
CA LYS A 106 -4.22 -8.66 -22.40
C LYS A 106 -3.68 -7.48 -23.19
N GLU A 107 -4.47 -6.42 -23.36
CA GLU A 107 -4.06 -5.18 -24.03
C GLU A 107 -2.90 -4.50 -23.26
N CYS A 108 -3.02 -4.41 -21.95
CA CYS A 108 -1.95 -3.88 -21.11
C CYS A 108 -0.69 -4.76 -21.16
N GLU A 109 -0.82 -6.09 -21.22
CA GLU A 109 0.32 -6.99 -21.34
C GLU A 109 1.06 -6.82 -22.67
N VAL A 110 0.37 -6.54 -23.77
CA VAL A 110 0.99 -6.17 -25.05
C VAL A 110 1.79 -4.87 -24.89
N PHE A 111 1.17 -3.84 -24.30
CA PHE A 111 1.83 -2.58 -24.01
C PHE A 111 3.08 -2.73 -23.14
N LEU A 112 3.03 -3.62 -22.12
CA LEU A 112 4.18 -3.91 -21.26
C LEU A 112 5.29 -4.62 -22.04
N LYS A 113 4.98 -5.59 -22.89
CA LYS A 113 5.96 -6.33 -23.72
C LYS A 113 6.74 -5.44 -24.69
N GLU A 114 6.15 -4.35 -25.14
CA GLU A 114 6.84 -3.34 -25.96
C GLU A 114 7.90 -2.54 -25.18
N ARG A 115 7.86 -2.56 -23.85
CA ARG A 115 8.66 -1.70 -22.96
C ARG A 115 9.57 -2.46 -22.01
N PHE A 116 9.16 -3.67 -21.66
CA PHE A 116 9.82 -4.49 -20.66
C PHE A 116 10.03 -5.91 -21.15
N GLU A 117 11.10 -6.52 -20.68
CA GLU A 117 11.19 -7.96 -20.57
C GLU A 117 10.31 -8.41 -19.39
N ILE A 118 9.30 -9.26 -19.65
CA ILE A 118 8.47 -9.86 -18.61
C ILE A 118 9.10 -11.15 -18.17
N VAL A 119 9.73 -11.14 -16.99
CA VAL A 119 10.40 -12.31 -16.41
C VAL A 119 9.40 -13.31 -15.82
N LYS A 120 8.36 -12.78 -15.15
CA LYS A 120 7.29 -13.58 -14.58
C LYS A 120 5.97 -12.83 -14.65
N SER A 121 4.89 -13.55 -14.88
CA SER A 121 3.51 -13.03 -14.97
C SER A 121 2.57 -14.00 -14.27
N GLU A 122 1.88 -13.54 -13.23
CA GLU A 122 1.03 -14.42 -12.42
C GLU A 122 -0.12 -13.64 -11.76
N ILE A 123 -1.19 -14.36 -11.40
CA ILE A 123 -2.21 -13.82 -10.51
C ILE A 123 -1.63 -13.66 -9.10
N ILE A 124 -1.95 -12.56 -8.42
CA ILE A 124 -1.60 -12.46 -6.99
C ILE A 124 -2.53 -13.40 -6.22
N PRO A 125 -1.99 -14.35 -5.43
CA PRO A 125 -2.82 -15.27 -4.68
C PRO A 125 -3.72 -14.55 -3.67
N THR A 126 -5.01 -14.86 -3.72
CA THR A 126 -6.01 -14.33 -2.79
C THR A 126 -6.79 -15.47 -2.14
N ARG A 127 -7.58 -15.12 -1.14
CA ARG A 127 -8.51 -16.01 -0.45
C ARG A 127 -9.90 -15.39 -0.51
N THR A 128 -10.89 -16.12 -0.97
CA THR A 128 -12.27 -15.63 -0.94
C THR A 128 -12.74 -15.47 0.51
N ILE A 129 -13.16 -14.27 0.86
CA ILE A 129 -13.75 -13.95 2.17
C ILE A 129 -14.98 -13.07 1.96
N PRO A 130 -16.03 -13.22 2.80
CA PRO A 130 -17.27 -12.45 2.64
C PRO A 130 -17.11 -10.94 2.80
N ALA A 131 -16.08 -10.51 3.53
CA ALA A 131 -15.82 -9.10 3.82
C ALA A 131 -15.24 -8.32 2.63
N ILE A 132 -14.70 -8.98 1.61
CA ILE A 132 -14.14 -8.35 0.42
C ILE A 132 -14.99 -8.71 -0.78
N THR A 133 -15.57 -7.69 -1.41
CA THR A 133 -16.46 -7.81 -2.57
C THR A 133 -15.94 -7.01 -3.75
N ASP A 134 -16.54 -7.22 -4.93
CA ASP A 134 -16.21 -6.49 -6.16
C ASP A 134 -14.73 -6.56 -6.54
N GLU A 135 -14.13 -7.74 -6.37
CA GLU A 135 -12.72 -8.01 -6.64
C GLU A 135 -12.38 -7.79 -8.12
N PRO A 136 -11.45 -6.88 -8.45
CA PRO A 136 -10.89 -6.77 -9.79
C PRO A 136 -9.99 -7.97 -10.10
N ILE A 137 -9.55 -8.11 -11.36
CA ILE A 137 -8.47 -9.05 -11.67
C ILE A 137 -7.18 -8.48 -11.09
N ILE A 138 -6.56 -9.21 -10.14
CA ILE A 138 -5.35 -8.79 -9.42
C ILE A 138 -4.16 -9.56 -9.98
N TRP A 139 -3.24 -8.85 -10.61
CA TRP A 139 -2.13 -9.46 -11.33
C TRP A 139 -0.78 -8.86 -10.97
N ARG A 140 0.27 -9.68 -11.05
CA ARG A 140 1.64 -9.25 -10.81
C ARG A 140 2.52 -9.61 -11.99
N TYR A 141 3.33 -8.63 -12.42
CA TYR A 141 4.41 -8.82 -13.38
C TYR A 141 5.74 -8.48 -12.73
N PHE A 142 6.73 -9.33 -12.89
CA PHE A 142 8.13 -9.02 -12.62
C PHE A 142 8.78 -8.63 -13.94
N VAL A 143 9.29 -7.40 -14.02
CA VAL A 143 9.73 -6.82 -15.29
C VAL A 143 11.09 -6.14 -15.19
N ALA A 144 11.81 -6.13 -16.32
CA ALA A 144 13.01 -5.32 -16.50
C ALA A 144 12.81 -4.40 -17.71
N PRO A 145 13.12 -3.09 -17.65
CA PRO A 145 13.06 -2.21 -18.80
C PRO A 145 13.95 -2.68 -19.95
N LEU A 146 13.46 -2.55 -21.19
CA LEU A 146 14.26 -2.88 -22.37
C LEU A 146 15.42 -1.90 -22.52
N LYS A 147 16.65 -2.38 -22.49
CA LYS A 147 17.88 -1.57 -22.59
C LYS A 147 17.92 -0.72 -23.84
N SER A 148 17.41 -1.22 -24.95
CA SER A 148 17.31 -0.49 -26.21
C SER A 148 16.46 0.78 -26.09
N LEU A 149 15.34 0.70 -25.35
CA LEU A 149 14.48 1.86 -25.11
C LEU A 149 15.11 2.86 -24.15
N LEU A 150 15.74 2.40 -23.08
CA LEU A 150 16.45 3.28 -22.14
C LEU A 150 17.53 4.09 -22.90
N SER A 151 18.31 3.43 -23.75
CA SER A 151 19.35 4.08 -24.54
C SER A 151 18.78 5.06 -25.57
N SER A 152 17.73 4.69 -26.31
CA SER A 152 17.12 5.54 -27.33
C SER A 152 16.40 6.77 -26.75
N MET A 153 15.82 6.62 -25.55
CA MET A 153 15.10 7.70 -24.87
C MET A 153 15.98 8.52 -23.94
N GLN A 154 17.24 8.10 -23.72
CA GLN A 154 18.19 8.71 -22.77
C GLN A 154 17.59 8.84 -21.34
N LEU A 155 16.84 7.84 -20.91
CA LEU A 155 16.22 7.78 -19.59
C LEU A 155 16.94 6.77 -18.69
N ASP A 156 17.01 7.10 -17.41
CA ASP A 156 17.32 6.10 -16.41
C ASP A 156 16.14 5.14 -16.17
N GLU A 157 16.46 4.01 -15.56
CA GLU A 157 15.50 2.93 -15.34
C GLU A 157 14.29 3.36 -14.51
N LYS A 158 14.52 4.13 -13.44
CA LYS A 158 13.45 4.58 -12.52
C LYS A 158 12.51 5.55 -13.19
N GLU A 159 13.06 6.52 -13.92
CA GLU A 159 12.26 7.50 -14.66
C GLU A 159 11.42 6.81 -15.75
N PHE A 160 12.02 5.84 -16.47
CA PHE A 160 11.29 5.06 -17.49
C PHE A 160 10.11 4.29 -16.87
N VAL A 161 10.34 3.60 -15.74
CA VAL A 161 9.29 2.86 -15.03
C VAL A 161 8.23 3.82 -14.52
N ALA A 162 8.60 4.92 -13.87
CA ALA A 162 7.66 5.91 -13.35
C ALA A 162 6.77 6.48 -14.46
N ARG A 163 7.35 6.88 -15.60
CA ARG A 163 6.58 7.36 -16.77
C ARG A 163 5.64 6.30 -17.33
N THR A 164 6.09 5.04 -17.36
CA THR A 164 5.24 3.93 -17.86
C THR A 164 4.06 3.68 -16.90
N VAL A 165 4.30 3.67 -15.59
CA VAL A 165 3.25 3.54 -14.57
C VAL A 165 2.24 4.69 -14.70
N MET A 166 2.72 5.93 -14.78
CA MET A 166 1.84 7.10 -14.95
C MET A 166 1.02 7.02 -16.23
N LYS A 167 1.64 6.58 -17.34
CA LYS A 167 0.93 6.42 -18.61
C LYS A 167 -0.18 5.37 -18.51
N ILE A 168 0.07 4.21 -17.90
CA ILE A 168 -0.96 3.20 -17.68
C ILE A 168 -2.09 3.80 -16.85
N ASN A 169 -1.77 4.40 -15.71
CA ASN A 169 -2.77 4.88 -14.74
C ASN A 169 -3.61 6.06 -15.26
N THR A 170 -3.10 6.83 -16.23
CA THR A 170 -3.81 8.01 -16.78
C THR A 170 -4.46 7.77 -18.14
N GLU A 171 -3.93 6.84 -18.96
CA GLU A 171 -4.35 6.68 -20.35
C GLU A 171 -5.02 5.32 -20.64
N MET A 172 -4.76 4.26 -19.82
CA MET A 172 -5.33 2.94 -20.05
C MET A 172 -6.55 2.69 -19.16
N LYS A 173 -7.74 2.92 -19.71
CA LYS A 173 -8.98 2.69 -18.96
C LYS A 173 -9.12 1.23 -18.54
N GLY A 174 -9.41 1.01 -17.26
CA GLY A 174 -9.61 -0.33 -16.70
C GLY A 174 -8.32 -1.07 -16.32
N ALA A 175 -7.15 -0.41 -16.42
CA ALA A 175 -5.88 -0.90 -15.90
C ALA A 175 -5.30 0.08 -14.89
N TYR A 176 -4.79 -0.41 -13.77
CA TYR A 176 -4.23 0.43 -12.71
C TYR A 176 -3.05 -0.25 -12.03
N VAL A 177 -1.86 0.36 -12.12
CA VAL A 177 -0.66 -0.08 -11.40
C VAL A 177 -0.71 0.53 -10.00
N PHE A 178 -0.75 -0.31 -8.97
CA PHE A 178 -0.80 0.14 -7.58
C PHE A 178 0.47 -0.19 -6.77
N SER A 179 1.45 -0.87 -7.38
CA SER A 179 2.80 -1.10 -6.86
C SER A 179 3.77 -1.27 -8.00
N SER A 180 5.00 -0.75 -7.88
CA SER A 180 5.98 -0.76 -8.97
C SER A 180 7.44 -0.76 -8.50
N GLY A 181 7.72 -1.13 -7.24
CA GLY A 181 9.08 -1.16 -6.70
C GLY A 181 9.81 -2.48 -6.90
N LYS A 182 11.11 -2.49 -6.57
CA LYS A 182 11.95 -3.69 -6.53
C LYS A 182 11.91 -4.31 -5.14
N ASN A 183 11.77 -5.63 -5.09
CA ASN A 183 11.71 -6.39 -3.83
C ASN A 183 10.70 -5.84 -2.81
N MET A 184 9.63 -5.24 -3.30
CA MET A 184 8.53 -4.73 -2.50
C MET A 184 7.20 -4.94 -3.20
N GLY A 185 6.11 -4.87 -2.45
CA GLY A 185 4.76 -4.93 -2.99
C GLY A 185 3.74 -4.31 -2.06
N THR A 186 2.71 -3.75 -2.67
CA THR A 186 1.54 -3.22 -1.98
C THR A 186 0.38 -4.17 -2.14
N PHE A 187 -0.43 -4.30 -1.10
CA PHE A 187 -1.63 -5.11 -1.04
C PHE A 187 -2.75 -4.23 -0.50
N LYS A 188 -3.81 -3.99 -1.28
CA LYS A 188 -4.87 -3.08 -0.87
C LYS A 188 -6.22 -3.44 -1.49
N ALA A 189 -7.28 -3.14 -0.77
CA ALA A 189 -8.66 -3.40 -1.19
C ALA A 189 -9.64 -2.46 -0.51
N VAL A 190 -10.90 -2.48 -0.95
CA VAL A 190 -12.02 -1.98 -0.16
C VAL A 190 -12.34 -3.03 0.90
N GLY A 191 -12.19 -2.67 2.17
CA GLY A 191 -12.35 -3.55 3.32
C GLY A 191 -11.61 -3.02 4.54
N PHE A 192 -11.82 -3.65 5.69
CA PHE A 192 -11.01 -3.40 6.88
C PHE A 192 -9.61 -3.97 6.69
N PRO A 193 -8.57 -3.34 7.27
CA PRO A 193 -7.19 -3.78 7.07
C PRO A 193 -6.94 -5.24 7.41
N GLU A 194 -7.48 -5.72 8.54
CA GLU A 194 -7.34 -7.11 8.95
C GLU A 194 -7.93 -8.10 7.95
N ASP A 195 -9.06 -7.75 7.33
CA ASP A 195 -9.69 -8.57 6.28
C ASP A 195 -8.85 -8.54 5.00
N VAL A 196 -8.32 -7.37 4.63
CA VAL A 196 -7.41 -7.23 3.49
C VAL A 196 -6.15 -8.07 3.67
N GLY A 197 -5.60 -8.14 4.89
CA GLY A 197 -4.46 -8.99 5.22
C GLY A 197 -4.76 -10.48 5.02
N VAL A 198 -5.91 -10.94 5.48
CA VAL A 198 -6.39 -12.33 5.29
C VAL A 198 -6.67 -12.62 3.82
N PHE A 199 -7.31 -11.69 3.13
CA PHE A 199 -7.63 -11.81 1.70
C PHE A 199 -6.37 -12.05 0.85
N TYR A 200 -5.32 -11.26 1.04
CA TYR A 200 -4.05 -11.39 0.31
C TYR A 200 -3.10 -12.45 0.88
N LYS A 201 -3.53 -13.22 1.88
CA LYS A 201 -2.70 -14.25 2.53
C LYS A 201 -1.34 -13.69 2.96
N LEU A 202 -1.35 -12.54 3.64
CA LEU A 202 -0.10 -11.87 4.01
C LEU A 202 0.77 -12.70 4.94
N GLU A 203 0.22 -13.72 5.59
CA GLU A 203 0.97 -14.72 6.36
C GLU A 203 1.97 -15.53 5.52
N GLU A 204 1.76 -15.61 4.19
CA GLU A 204 2.66 -16.32 3.27
C GLU A 204 3.82 -15.45 2.79
N TYR A 205 3.81 -14.13 3.10
CA TYR A 205 4.88 -13.20 2.75
C TYR A 205 5.73 -12.86 3.96
N GLU A 206 7.04 -12.76 3.73
CA GLU A 206 7.98 -12.27 4.73
C GLU A 206 8.71 -11.03 4.22
N GLY A 207 8.79 -9.99 5.04
CA GLY A 207 9.47 -8.74 4.72
C GLY A 207 10.22 -8.17 5.91
N TYR A 208 11.25 -7.38 5.67
CA TYR A 208 12.00 -6.72 6.75
C TYR A 208 11.34 -5.42 7.22
N SER A 209 10.40 -4.89 6.45
CA SER A 209 9.61 -3.72 6.82
C SER A 209 8.20 -3.86 6.28
N TRP A 210 7.22 -3.46 7.10
CA TRP A 210 5.82 -3.42 6.74
C TRP A 210 5.19 -2.10 7.19
N THR A 211 4.32 -1.56 6.35
CA THR A 211 3.42 -0.46 6.70
C THR A 211 1.98 -0.88 6.45
N ALA A 212 1.06 -0.37 7.24
CA ALA A 212 -0.36 -0.68 7.16
C ALA A 212 -1.20 0.58 7.31
N HIS A 213 -2.35 0.59 6.66
CA HIS A 213 -3.30 1.69 6.75
C HIS A 213 -4.74 1.17 6.72
N GLY A 214 -5.58 1.69 7.62
CA GLY A 214 -7.03 1.56 7.59
C GLY A 214 -7.65 2.92 7.31
N ARG A 215 -8.34 3.03 6.20
CA ARG A 215 -8.91 4.29 5.72
C ARG A 215 -10.20 4.62 6.47
N TYR A 216 -10.40 5.90 6.76
CA TYR A 216 -11.65 6.46 7.24
C TYR A 216 -12.00 7.70 6.39
N PRO A 217 -12.38 7.55 5.12
CA PRO A 217 -12.73 8.69 4.28
C PRO A 217 -14.08 9.26 4.71
N THR A 218 -14.16 10.58 4.70
CA THR A 218 -15.41 11.31 5.01
C THR A 218 -16.13 11.79 3.74
N ASN A 219 -15.39 12.06 2.66
CA ASN A 219 -15.88 12.73 1.47
C ASN A 219 -15.68 11.96 0.16
N THR A 220 -15.09 10.77 0.21
CA THR A 220 -14.76 10.01 -1.01
C THR A 220 -15.26 8.56 -0.88
N PRO A 221 -15.80 7.97 -1.97
CA PRO A 221 -16.21 6.57 -1.95
C PRO A 221 -15.02 5.64 -1.75
N GLY A 222 -15.30 4.43 -1.28
CA GLY A 222 -14.34 3.34 -1.28
C GLY A 222 -14.10 2.86 -2.71
N TRP A 223 -12.83 2.75 -3.12
CA TRP A 223 -12.43 2.07 -4.33
C TRP A 223 -11.03 1.46 -4.14
N TRP A 224 -10.75 0.38 -4.84
CA TRP A 224 -9.53 -0.42 -4.61
C TRP A 224 -8.24 0.39 -4.78
N GLY A 225 -8.12 1.16 -5.85
CA GLY A 225 -6.94 1.99 -6.10
C GLY A 225 -6.77 3.14 -5.11
N GLY A 226 -7.87 3.63 -4.52
CA GLY A 226 -7.88 4.74 -3.56
C GLY A 226 -7.52 4.34 -2.12
N ALA A 227 -7.40 3.04 -1.82
CA ALA A 227 -6.89 2.60 -0.53
C ALA A 227 -5.38 2.90 -0.40
N HIS A 228 -4.93 3.23 0.82
CA HIS A 228 -3.50 3.33 1.11
C HIS A 228 -2.90 1.92 1.36
N PRO A 229 -1.57 1.76 1.22
CA PRO A 229 -0.56 2.75 0.84
C PRO A 229 -0.65 3.18 -0.61
N PHE A 230 -0.25 4.42 -0.91
CA PHE A 230 0.10 4.83 -2.27
C PHE A 230 1.57 4.56 -2.50
N THR A 231 1.90 4.03 -3.68
CA THR A 231 3.28 3.63 -4.00
C THR A 231 3.66 4.03 -5.41
N LEU A 232 4.91 4.43 -5.56
CA LEU A 232 5.58 4.60 -6.84
C LEU A 232 7.04 4.20 -6.67
N LEU A 233 7.54 3.31 -7.50
CA LEU A 233 8.86 2.69 -7.34
C LEU A 233 9.00 2.10 -5.93
N ASP A 234 10.12 2.36 -5.26
CA ASP A 234 10.42 1.85 -3.92
C ASP A 234 9.84 2.72 -2.78
N TRP A 235 9.01 3.71 -3.11
CA TRP A 235 8.38 4.58 -2.13
C TRP A 235 6.95 4.14 -1.83
N SER A 236 6.59 4.14 -0.56
CA SER A 236 5.20 4.00 -0.11
C SER A 236 4.84 5.09 0.90
N ILE A 237 3.59 5.56 0.82
CA ILE A 237 3.06 6.58 1.72
C ILE A 237 1.77 6.09 2.35
N VAL A 238 1.67 6.22 3.66
CA VAL A 238 0.44 6.13 4.44
C VAL A 238 0.20 7.45 5.14
N HIS A 239 -1.06 7.89 5.20
CA HIS A 239 -1.41 9.21 5.72
C HIS A 239 -2.67 9.15 6.57
N ASN A 240 -2.58 9.65 7.79
CA ASN A 240 -3.72 9.86 8.67
C ASN A 240 -3.92 11.37 8.86
N GLY A 241 -4.79 11.96 8.06
CA GLY A 241 -5.10 13.39 8.06
C GLY A 241 -5.94 13.76 6.84
N GLU A 242 -6.25 15.04 6.73
CA GLU A 242 -6.95 15.63 5.59
C GLU A 242 -5.99 16.53 4.80
N ILE A 243 -5.89 16.29 3.51
CA ILE A 243 -5.16 17.18 2.59
C ILE A 243 -6.11 18.25 2.15
N SER A 244 -5.93 19.46 2.67
CA SER A 244 -6.69 20.63 2.25
C SER A 244 -6.21 21.15 0.88
N SER A 245 -7.11 21.84 0.17
CA SER A 245 -6.77 22.51 -1.09
C SER A 245 -6.15 21.58 -2.15
N TYR A 246 -6.74 20.38 -2.32
CA TYR A 246 -6.23 19.36 -3.25
C TYR A 246 -5.91 19.91 -4.64
N ASP A 247 -6.84 20.65 -5.25
CA ASP A 247 -6.64 21.21 -6.60
C ASP A 247 -5.49 22.22 -6.66
N ALA A 248 -5.30 23.03 -5.63
CA ALA A 248 -4.19 23.97 -5.57
C ALA A 248 -2.84 23.25 -5.49
N ASN A 249 -2.75 22.23 -4.64
CA ASN A 249 -1.54 21.40 -4.51
C ASN A 249 -1.25 20.64 -5.81
N ARG A 250 -2.27 20.07 -6.43
CA ARG A 250 -2.14 19.37 -7.70
C ARG A 250 -1.60 20.30 -8.80
N ARG A 251 -2.23 21.48 -8.98
CA ARG A 251 -1.78 22.47 -9.97
C ARG A 251 -0.35 22.94 -9.71
N PHE A 252 0.00 23.13 -8.45
CA PHE A 252 1.36 23.47 -8.06
C PHE A 252 2.38 22.42 -8.53
N ILE A 253 2.11 21.15 -8.31
CA ILE A 253 2.99 20.05 -8.75
C ILE A 253 3.01 19.95 -10.29
N GLU A 254 1.87 20.12 -10.96
CA GLU A 254 1.77 20.12 -12.42
C GLU A 254 2.58 21.25 -13.07
N MET A 255 2.73 22.42 -12.40
CA MET A 255 3.59 23.51 -12.87
C MET A 255 5.08 23.14 -12.95
N PHE A 256 5.53 22.15 -12.19
CA PHE A 256 6.87 21.57 -12.29
C PHE A 256 6.99 20.45 -13.33
N GLY A 257 5.95 20.20 -14.11
CA GLY A 257 5.95 19.19 -15.16
C GLY A 257 5.60 17.78 -14.68
N TYR A 258 5.20 17.61 -13.43
CA TYR A 258 4.73 16.32 -12.93
C TYR A 258 3.28 16.08 -13.36
N LYS A 259 2.97 14.84 -13.72
CA LYS A 259 1.59 14.40 -13.96
C LYS A 259 0.99 13.90 -12.64
N CYS A 260 -0.27 14.21 -12.37
CA CYS A 260 -1.02 13.76 -11.21
C CYS A 260 -2.24 12.95 -11.63
#